data_1bf784a40975c4d492350ef5e0df6764
#
_entry.id   1bf784a40975c4d492350ef5e0df6764
#
_cell.length_a   1.000
_cell.length_b   1.000
_cell.length_c   1.000
_cell.angle_alpha   90.00
_cell.angle_beta   90.00
_cell.angle_gamma   90.00
#
_symmetry.space_group_name_H-M   'P 1'
#
loop_
_entity.id
_entity.type
_entity.pdbx_description
1 polymer ?
#
loop_
_entity_poly.entity_id
_entity_poly.type
_entity_poly.pdbx_seq_one_letter_code
_entity_poly.pdbx_strand_id
1 'polypeptide(L)'
;MDFSEKDKRYKDSLLYKVAWLYYIDGLTQKEIADRLSVSRIKIIKMLEESRKKKIVRFHFSTVYRDKNKIEQQLIEKYNLKDVFVVPWSSNENLAEDL
;
A
#
# COMPACT_ATOMS: atom_id res chain seq x y z
N MET A 1 -25.91 -16.10 3.72
CA MET A 1 -25.15 -16.38 2.51
C MET A 1 -23.79 -15.74 2.58
N ASP A 2 -22.80 -16.54 2.44
CA ASP A 2 -21.44 -16.02 2.66
C ASP A 2 -20.69 -15.76 1.42
N PHE A 3 -21.42 -15.71 0.36
CA PHE A 3 -20.85 -15.52 -0.94
C PHE A 3 -20.05 -14.21 -1.02
N SER A 4 -20.67 -13.14 -0.55
CA SER A 4 -20.01 -11.84 -0.60
C SER A 4 -18.82 -11.78 0.35
N GLU A 5 -18.89 -12.50 1.44
CA GLU A 5 -17.80 -12.53 2.41
C GLU A 5 -16.60 -13.29 1.84
N LYS A 6 -16.84 -14.38 1.16
CA LYS A 6 -15.79 -15.11 0.49
C LYS A 6 -15.14 -14.28 -0.60
N ASP A 7 -15.96 -13.60 -1.39
CA ASP A 7 -15.45 -12.74 -2.44
C ASP A 7 -14.60 -11.62 -1.86
N LYS A 8 -15.02 -11.07 -0.76
CA LYS A 8 -14.30 -10.00 -0.12
C LYS A 8 -12.94 -10.47 0.37
N ARG A 9 -12.86 -11.64 0.96
CA ARG A 9 -11.58 -12.17 1.43
C ARG A 9 -10.65 -12.47 0.28
N TYR A 10 -11.19 -13.03 -0.78
CA TYR A 10 -10.38 -13.30 -1.96
C TYR A 10 -9.84 -12.00 -2.55
N LYS A 11 -10.69 -10.98 -2.62
CA LYS A 11 -10.29 -9.70 -3.16
C LYS A 11 -9.21 -9.06 -2.29
N ASP A 12 -9.37 -9.10 -0.98
CA ASP A 12 -8.38 -8.52 -0.08
C ASP A 12 -7.06 -9.26 -0.18
N SER A 13 -7.10 -10.56 -0.34
CA SER A 13 -5.90 -11.35 -0.51
C SER A 13 -5.17 -10.98 -1.79
N LEU A 14 -5.91 -10.73 -2.85
CA LEU A 14 -5.33 -10.32 -4.11
C LEU A 14 -4.71 -8.92 -4.01
N LEU A 15 -5.40 -8.01 -3.33
CA LEU A 15 -4.85 -6.68 -3.09
C LEU A 15 -3.55 -6.76 -2.29
N TYR A 16 -3.51 -7.63 -1.29
CA TYR A 16 -2.31 -7.84 -0.51
C TYR A 16 -1.17 -8.33 -1.38
N LYS A 17 -1.45 -9.29 -2.25
CA LYS A 17 -0.43 -9.83 -3.13
C LYS A 17 0.13 -8.77 -4.07
N VAL A 18 -0.75 -7.99 -4.68
CA VAL A 18 -0.32 -6.94 -5.58
C VAL A 18 0.52 -5.91 -4.84
N ALA A 19 0.08 -5.54 -3.65
CA ALA A 19 0.82 -4.57 -2.84
C ALA A 19 2.20 -5.13 -2.47
N TRP A 20 2.27 -6.38 -2.11
CA TRP A 20 3.55 -7.02 -1.78
C TRP A 20 4.51 -6.97 -2.96
N LEU A 21 4.00 -7.35 -4.13
CA LEU A 21 4.84 -7.35 -5.33
C LEU A 21 5.38 -5.96 -5.64
N TYR A 22 4.58 -4.96 -5.41
CA TYR A 22 4.97 -3.60 -5.75
C TYR A 22 5.87 -2.98 -4.68
N TYR A 23 5.46 -3.03 -3.42
CA TYR A 23 6.17 -2.31 -2.35
C TYR A 23 7.34 -3.08 -1.79
N ILE A 24 7.25 -4.40 -1.74
CA ILE A 24 8.29 -5.22 -1.14
C ILE A 24 9.23 -5.78 -2.19
N ASP A 25 8.67 -6.41 -3.22
CA ASP A 25 9.49 -7.05 -4.24
C ASP A 25 9.99 -6.06 -5.28
N GLY A 26 9.44 -4.86 -5.33
CA GLY A 26 9.94 -3.82 -6.21
C GLY A 26 9.58 -3.96 -7.67
N LEU A 27 8.57 -4.75 -7.99
CA LEU A 27 8.12 -4.86 -9.37
C LEU A 27 7.45 -3.58 -9.81
N THR A 28 7.59 -3.27 -11.10
CA THR A 28 6.85 -2.15 -11.67
C THR A 28 5.39 -2.53 -11.86
N GLN A 29 4.57 -1.51 -12.01
CA GLN A 29 3.14 -1.74 -12.26
C GLN A 29 2.94 -2.58 -13.52
N LYS A 30 3.77 -2.32 -14.54
CA LYS A 30 3.66 -3.08 -15.77
C LYS A 30 4.05 -4.54 -15.56
N GLU A 31 5.10 -4.77 -14.80
CA GLU A 31 5.53 -6.13 -14.53
C GLU A 31 4.47 -6.91 -13.78
N ILE A 32 3.82 -6.26 -12.82
CA ILE A 32 2.74 -6.91 -12.08
C ILE A 32 1.56 -7.19 -13.00
N ALA A 33 1.21 -6.22 -13.83
CA ALA A 33 0.11 -6.37 -14.76
C ALA A 33 0.35 -7.55 -15.71
N ASP A 34 1.58 -7.65 -16.23
CA ASP A 34 1.92 -8.75 -17.12
C ASP A 34 1.86 -10.10 -16.40
N ARG A 35 2.37 -10.12 -15.18
CA ARG A 35 2.37 -11.36 -14.40
C ARG A 35 0.98 -11.85 -14.07
N LEU A 36 0.07 -10.94 -13.80
CA LEU A 36 -1.29 -11.31 -13.43
C LEU A 36 -2.25 -11.30 -14.61
N SER A 37 -1.76 -10.97 -15.78
CA SER A 37 -2.56 -10.91 -17.01
C SER A 37 -3.72 -9.94 -16.89
N VAL A 38 -3.44 -8.78 -16.35
CA VAL A 38 -4.42 -7.71 -16.23
C VAL A 38 -3.81 -6.42 -16.77
N SER A 39 -4.61 -5.39 -16.89
CA SER A 39 -4.13 -4.11 -17.37
C SER A 39 -3.36 -3.38 -16.28
N ARG A 40 -2.46 -2.50 -16.70
CA ARG A 40 -1.74 -1.67 -15.76
C ARG A 40 -2.69 -0.77 -14.97
N ILE A 41 -3.73 -0.28 -15.64
CA ILE A 41 -4.72 0.55 -14.97
C ILE A 41 -5.37 -0.20 -13.83
N LYS A 42 -5.63 -1.49 -14.03
CA LYS A 42 -6.22 -2.29 -12.96
C LYS A 42 -5.25 -2.40 -11.77
N ILE A 43 -3.96 -2.56 -12.05
CA ILE A 43 -2.98 -2.62 -10.97
C ILE A 43 -2.94 -1.31 -10.20
N ILE A 44 -2.99 -0.19 -10.90
CA ILE A 44 -3.01 1.12 -10.23
C ILE A 44 -4.20 1.22 -9.30
N LYS A 45 -5.37 0.80 -9.78
CA LYS A 45 -6.58 0.85 -8.94
C LYS A 45 -6.48 -0.09 -7.76
N MET A 46 -5.88 -1.25 -7.95
CA MET A 46 -5.72 -2.20 -6.86
C MET A 46 -4.77 -1.68 -5.80
N LEU A 47 -3.70 -1.04 -6.21
CA LEU A 47 -2.78 -0.44 -5.25
C LEU A 47 -3.46 0.68 -4.48
N GLU A 48 -4.24 1.48 -5.17
CA GLU A 48 -4.98 2.56 -4.52
C GLU A 48 -5.96 1.99 -3.50
N GLU A 49 -6.66 0.94 -3.88
CA GLU A 49 -7.63 0.32 -2.98
C GLU A 49 -6.96 -0.32 -1.77
N SER A 50 -5.78 -0.90 -1.97
CA SER A 50 -5.04 -1.50 -0.86
C SER A 50 -4.67 -0.45 0.18
N ARG A 51 -4.40 0.76 -0.25
CA ARG A 51 -4.12 1.84 0.69
C ARG A 51 -5.39 2.32 1.38
N LYS A 52 -6.47 2.44 0.65
CA LYS A 52 -7.76 2.85 1.23
C LYS A 52 -8.23 1.89 2.31
N LYS A 53 -8.04 0.61 2.07
CA LYS A 53 -8.43 -0.43 3.02
C LYS A 53 -7.39 -0.64 4.10
N LYS A 54 -6.30 0.11 4.05
CA LYS A 54 -5.21 0.02 5.02
C LYS A 54 -4.56 -1.34 5.03
N ILE A 55 -4.61 -2.04 3.92
CA ILE A 55 -3.81 -3.24 3.72
C ILE A 55 -2.35 -2.85 3.66
N VAL A 56 -2.09 -1.65 3.12
CA VAL A 56 -0.74 -1.08 3.07
C VAL A 56 -0.71 0.17 3.93
N ARG A 57 0.30 0.26 4.79
CA ARG A 57 0.54 1.43 5.62
C ARG A 57 2.01 1.77 5.54
N PHE A 58 2.30 3.06 5.67
CA PHE A 58 3.67 3.53 5.63
C PHE A 58 4.08 4.02 7.01
N HIS A 59 5.21 3.51 7.48
CA HIS A 59 5.77 3.92 8.76
C HIS A 59 7.21 4.30 8.57
N PHE A 60 7.56 5.44 9.09
CA PHE A 60 8.93 5.94 8.98
C PHE A 60 9.44 6.25 10.37
N SER A 61 10.62 5.77 10.67
CA SER A 61 11.21 5.91 12.00
C SER A 61 11.97 7.21 12.14
N THR A 62 11.57 8.22 11.43
CA THR A 62 12.24 9.51 11.52
C THR A 62 11.31 10.51 12.20
N VAL A 63 11.86 11.21 13.19
CA VAL A 63 11.14 12.29 13.87
C VAL A 63 11.79 13.61 13.59
N TYR A 64 12.80 13.61 12.72
CA TYR A 64 13.62 14.79 12.51
C TYR A 64 13.40 15.44 11.17
N ARG A 65 12.71 14.76 10.29
CA ARG A 65 12.51 15.26 8.94
C ARG A 65 11.25 16.07 8.84
N ASP A 66 11.24 16.93 7.87
CA ASP A 66 10.03 17.65 7.52
C ASP A 66 8.99 16.63 7.05
N LYS A 67 7.97 16.46 7.84
CA LYS A 67 6.92 15.49 7.56
C LYS A 67 6.26 15.76 6.23
N ASN A 68 6.01 17.04 5.92
CA ASN A 68 5.36 17.39 4.67
C ASN A 68 6.23 17.05 3.48
N LYS A 69 7.53 17.22 3.62
CA LYS A 69 8.45 16.91 2.55
C LYS A 69 8.46 15.41 2.26
N ILE A 70 8.46 14.61 3.32
CA ILE A 70 8.44 13.16 3.17
C ILE A 70 7.15 12.71 2.52
N GLU A 71 6.04 13.27 2.95
CA GLU A 71 4.75 12.93 2.37
C GLU A 71 4.71 13.28 0.89
N GLN A 72 5.25 14.44 0.53
CA GLN A 72 5.28 14.86 -0.86
C GLN A 72 6.13 13.93 -1.70
N GLN A 73 7.28 13.52 -1.19
CA GLN A 73 8.15 12.61 -1.92
C GLN A 73 7.48 11.25 -2.14
N LEU A 74 6.72 10.78 -1.16
CA LEU A 74 6.01 9.52 -1.30
C LEU A 74 4.89 9.63 -2.32
N ILE A 75 4.17 10.74 -2.30
CA ILE A 75 3.12 10.96 -3.27
C ILE A 75 3.68 10.92 -4.69
N GLU A 76 4.81 11.58 -4.90
CA GLU A 76 5.42 11.63 -6.22
C GLU A 76 5.98 10.28 -6.64
N LYS A 77 6.66 9.61 -5.72
CA LYS A 77 7.35 8.37 -6.06
C LYS A 77 6.37 7.24 -6.34
N TYR A 78 5.30 7.15 -5.57
CA TYR A 78 4.37 6.03 -5.66
C TYR A 78 3.02 6.39 -6.25
N ASN A 79 2.88 7.64 -6.69
CA ASN A 79 1.62 8.10 -7.29
C ASN A 79 0.46 7.92 -6.32
N LEU A 80 0.66 8.30 -5.08
CA LEU A 80 -0.36 8.18 -4.07
C LEU A 80 -1.26 9.39 -4.08
N LYS A 81 -2.51 9.20 -3.67
CA LYS A 81 -3.42 10.33 -3.51
C LYS A 81 -3.13 11.09 -2.23
N ASP A 82 -2.80 10.36 -1.20
CA ASP A 82 -2.58 10.95 0.09
C ASP A 82 -1.74 10.03 0.93
N VAL A 83 -0.92 10.61 1.78
CA VAL A 83 -0.02 9.85 2.64
C VAL A 83 0.07 10.53 3.98
N PHE A 84 0.05 9.71 5.01
CA PHE A 84 0.30 10.16 6.36
C PHE A 84 1.58 9.55 6.88
N VAL A 85 2.54 10.39 7.20
CA VAL A 85 3.78 9.94 7.83
C VAL A 85 3.62 10.10 9.33
N VAL A 86 3.74 8.99 10.04
CA VAL A 86 3.65 8.99 11.49
C VAL A 86 5.05 8.88 12.04
N PRO A 87 5.51 9.85 12.84
CA PRO A 87 6.85 9.77 13.40
C PRO A 87 7.00 8.53 14.26
N TRP A 88 8.14 7.88 14.11
CA TRP A 88 8.44 6.73 14.94
C TRP A 88 8.63 7.18 16.38
N SER A 89 8.00 6.47 17.27
CA SER A 89 8.29 6.61 18.69
C SER A 89 8.74 5.26 19.21
N SER A 90 9.46 5.26 20.30
CA SER A 90 9.90 4.01 20.89
C SER A 90 8.75 3.27 21.55
N ASN A 91 7.58 3.79 21.43
CA ASN A 91 6.39 3.15 21.96
C ASN A 91 6.06 1.93 21.12
N GLU A 92 5.94 0.79 21.74
CA GLU A 92 5.71 -0.46 21.04
C GLU A 92 4.36 -0.53 20.39
N ASN A 93 3.48 0.35 20.71
CA ASN A 93 2.14 0.33 20.12
C ASN A 93 2.18 0.48 18.61
N LEU A 94 3.26 1.03 18.08
CA LEU A 94 3.36 1.17 16.64
C LEU A 94 3.40 -0.18 15.95
N ALA A 95 4.00 -1.17 16.59
CA ALA A 95 4.04 -2.49 15.99
C ALA A 95 2.65 -3.10 15.87
N GLU A 96 1.77 -2.73 16.76
CA GLU A 96 0.42 -3.26 16.72
C GLU A 96 -0.43 -2.63 15.63
N ASP A 97 -0.04 -1.45 15.19
CA ASP A 97 -0.76 -0.76 14.13
C ASP A 97 -0.48 -1.36 12.77
N LEU A 98 0.51 -2.21 12.68
CA LEU A 98 0.83 -2.87 11.45
C LEU A 98 0.00 -4.12 11.26
#